data_c5a98d41a1cedc494b4ee83383758975
#
_entry.id   c5a98d41a1cedc494b4ee83383758975
#
_cell.length_a   1.000
_cell.length_b   1.000
_cell.length_c   1.000
_cell.angle_alpha   90.00
_cell.angle_beta   90.00
_cell.angle_gamma   90.00
#
_symmetry.space_group_name_H-M   'P 1'
#
loop_
_entity.id
_entity.type
_entity.pdbx_description
1 polymer ?
#
loop_
_entity_poly.entity_id
_entity_poly.type
_entity_poly.pdbx_seq_one_letter_code
_entity_poly.pdbx_strand_id
1 'polypeptide(L)'
;VIAGSLNGDDAQPQTTLNQENTPTTTGSSVSNKSSGEMSARDIYYNLALKQVVGINSDITTTNVWGMQVQGSVSGTGFVISEDGYILTNYHVIEDAYNTNSPITVMFSSESGYDTTEYTAEVIGFERNNDVAVIKIDATGLSAATLGSSSDLLVGDTVYAVGNPLGELEFTMTSGMISALDRTITTSD
;
A
#
# COMPACT_ATOMS: atom_id res chain seq x y z
N VAL A 1 -3.39 -24.65 -10.20
CA VAL A 1 -4.63 -25.05 -10.87
C VAL A 1 -4.36 -26.44 -11.47
N ILE A 2 -5.01 -27.47 -10.90
CA ILE A 2 -5.00 -28.81 -11.49
C ILE A 2 -6.45 -29.12 -11.86
N ALA A 3 -6.71 -29.27 -13.16
CA ALA A 3 -7.96 -29.76 -13.69
C ALA A 3 -7.91 -31.27 -13.74
N GLY A 4 -8.83 -31.94 -13.05
CA GLY A 4 -9.10 -33.36 -13.16
C GLY A 4 -10.52 -33.59 -13.63
N SER A 5 -10.69 -34.12 -14.83
CA SER A 5 -11.96 -34.59 -15.38
C SER A 5 -12.25 -35.97 -14.82
N LEU A 6 -13.43 -36.17 -14.25
CA LEU A 6 -14.00 -37.50 -14.02
C LEU A 6 -15.45 -37.49 -14.53
N ASN A 7 -15.65 -38.23 -15.59
CA ASN A 7 -16.96 -38.71 -16.02
C ASN A 7 -17.45 -39.81 -15.07
N GLY A 8 -18.69 -39.74 -14.64
CA GLY A 8 -19.37 -40.78 -13.89
C GLY A 8 -20.86 -40.43 -13.76
N ASP A 9 -21.68 -41.07 -14.62
CA ASP A 9 -23.13 -41.14 -14.48
C ASP A 9 -23.50 -41.79 -13.16
N ASP A 10 -24.23 -41.04 -12.33
CA ASP A 10 -25.12 -41.64 -11.33
C ASP A 10 -26.22 -40.65 -10.97
N ALA A 11 -27.44 -41.07 -11.28
CA ALA A 11 -28.69 -40.35 -11.03
C ALA A 11 -28.93 -40.23 -9.53
N GLN A 12 -28.97 -39.00 -9.00
CA GLN A 12 -29.44 -38.70 -7.66
C GLN A 12 -30.83 -38.08 -7.70
N PRO A 13 -31.70 -38.37 -6.73
CA PRO A 13 -33.09 -37.92 -6.70
C PRO A 13 -33.15 -36.41 -6.45
N GLN A 14 -33.94 -35.73 -7.27
CA GLN A 14 -34.25 -34.30 -7.12
C GLN A 14 -35.05 -34.08 -5.84
N THR A 15 -34.45 -33.42 -4.87
CA THR A 15 -35.20 -32.83 -3.75
C THR A 15 -35.69 -31.46 -4.19
N THR A 16 -37.00 -31.35 -4.41
CA THR A 16 -37.70 -30.07 -4.63
C THR A 16 -37.62 -29.24 -3.36
N LEU A 17 -36.80 -28.19 -3.36
CA LEU A 17 -36.85 -27.15 -2.35
C LEU A 17 -38.02 -26.24 -2.65
N ASN A 18 -39.03 -26.23 -1.75
CA ASN A 18 -40.12 -25.27 -1.75
C ASN A 18 -39.56 -23.86 -1.61
N GLN A 19 -39.82 -23.01 -2.61
CA GLN A 19 -39.65 -21.57 -2.49
C GLN A 19 -40.77 -21.03 -1.60
N GLU A 20 -40.50 -20.79 -0.34
CA GLU A 20 -41.31 -19.93 0.51
C GLU A 20 -40.74 -18.52 0.53
N ASN A 21 -41.59 -17.63 0.03
CA ASN A 21 -41.71 -16.20 0.33
C ASN A 21 -40.43 -15.38 0.59
N THR A 22 -40.01 -14.67 -0.44
CA THR A 22 -39.10 -13.52 -0.32
C THR A 22 -39.84 -12.39 0.44
N PRO A 23 -39.40 -11.98 1.62
CA PRO A 23 -39.81 -10.70 2.18
C PRO A 23 -39.14 -9.59 1.37
N THR A 24 -39.93 -8.75 0.76
CA THR A 24 -39.49 -7.48 0.17
C THR A 24 -38.90 -6.62 1.28
N THR A 25 -37.61 -6.74 1.46
CA THR A 25 -36.87 -5.83 2.36
C THR A 25 -36.63 -4.55 1.60
N THR A 26 -37.46 -3.55 1.85
CA THR A 26 -37.18 -2.16 1.57
C THR A 26 -35.83 -1.83 2.25
N GLY A 27 -34.79 -1.67 1.45
CA GLY A 27 -33.46 -1.36 1.95
C GLY A 27 -33.42 0.00 2.64
N SER A 28 -33.71 0.00 3.93
CA SER A 28 -33.25 1.06 4.81
C SER A 28 -31.74 0.86 4.97
N SER A 29 -30.96 1.70 4.33
CA SER A 29 -29.55 1.87 4.65
C SER A 29 -29.45 2.27 6.13
N VAL A 30 -29.20 1.28 6.99
CA VAL A 30 -28.85 1.55 8.39
C VAL A 30 -27.44 2.14 8.36
N SER A 31 -27.40 3.46 8.24
CA SER A 31 -26.22 4.25 8.57
C SER A 31 -26.03 4.19 10.10
N ASN A 32 -25.44 3.12 10.59
CA ASN A 32 -24.90 3.10 11.94
C ASN A 32 -23.61 3.92 11.95
N LYS A 33 -23.77 5.25 11.96
CA LYS A 33 -22.72 6.17 12.31
C LYS A 33 -22.60 6.12 13.83
N SER A 34 -21.77 5.21 14.37
CA SER A 34 -21.24 5.36 15.70
C SER A 34 -20.40 6.65 15.67
N SER A 35 -20.85 7.64 16.45
CA SER A 35 -20.25 8.96 16.55
C SER A 35 -18.81 8.82 17.06
N GLY A 36 -17.81 8.97 16.15
CA GLY A 36 -16.40 9.08 16.49
C GLY A 36 -15.45 8.18 15.69
N GLU A 37 -15.91 7.13 15.07
CA GLU A 37 -15.04 6.20 14.31
C GLU A 37 -15.09 6.52 12.82
N MET A 38 -13.91 6.73 12.21
CA MET A 38 -13.80 6.95 10.77
C MET A 38 -14.09 5.65 10.02
N SER A 39 -14.87 5.72 8.95
CA SER A 39 -15.06 4.57 8.07
C SER A 39 -13.76 4.28 7.29
N ALA A 40 -13.60 3.03 6.79
CA ALA A 40 -12.48 2.67 5.91
C ALA A 40 -12.36 3.62 4.70
N ARG A 41 -13.51 4.04 4.15
CA ARG A 41 -13.56 5.02 3.07
C ARG A 41 -13.02 6.39 3.51
N ASP A 42 -13.41 6.87 4.70
CA ASP A 42 -12.92 8.16 5.21
C ASP A 42 -11.43 8.10 5.48
N ILE A 43 -10.92 6.99 6.02
CA ILE A 43 -9.48 6.76 6.23
C ILE A 43 -8.74 6.82 4.89
N TYR A 44 -9.26 6.16 3.86
CA TYR A 44 -8.63 6.12 2.55
C TYR A 44 -8.57 7.52 1.90
N TYR A 45 -9.72 8.16 1.69
CA TYR A 45 -9.79 9.42 0.94
C TYR A 45 -9.31 10.64 1.73
N ASN A 46 -9.51 10.68 3.05
CA ASN A 46 -9.18 11.87 3.84
C ASN A 46 -7.80 11.82 4.50
N LEU A 47 -7.23 10.62 4.67
CA LEU A 47 -5.90 10.45 5.26
C LEU A 47 -4.92 9.80 4.28
N ALA A 48 -5.14 8.54 3.90
CA ALA A 48 -4.15 7.74 3.21
C ALA A 48 -3.70 8.36 1.87
N LEU A 49 -4.63 8.77 1.02
CA LEU A 49 -4.30 9.38 -0.27
C LEU A 49 -3.55 10.71 -0.17
N LYS A 50 -3.60 11.37 0.99
CA LYS A 50 -2.86 12.62 1.24
C LYS A 50 -1.50 12.41 1.89
N GLN A 51 -1.28 11.24 2.46
CA GLN A 51 -0.09 10.94 3.26
C GLN A 51 0.82 9.93 2.57
N VAL A 52 0.27 9.06 1.72
CA VAL A 52 1.01 8.01 1.02
C VAL A 52 1.45 8.51 -0.35
N VAL A 53 2.66 8.17 -0.74
CA VAL A 53 3.27 8.53 -2.03
C VAL A 53 3.81 7.31 -2.75
N GLY A 54 3.76 7.33 -4.07
CA GLY A 54 4.52 6.43 -4.93
C GLY A 54 5.94 6.96 -5.10
N ILE A 55 6.90 6.05 -5.12
CA ILE A 55 8.32 6.37 -5.34
C ILE A 55 8.81 5.55 -6.52
N ASN A 56 9.44 6.20 -7.49
CA ASN A 56 10.14 5.54 -8.58
C ASN A 56 11.62 5.91 -8.52
N SER A 57 12.46 4.90 -8.54
CA SER A 57 13.92 5.01 -8.55
C SER A 57 14.44 4.47 -9.86
N ASP A 58 15.03 5.33 -10.67
CA ASP A 58 15.65 4.91 -11.93
C ASP A 58 16.94 4.13 -11.62
N ILE A 59 17.07 2.99 -12.27
CA ILE A 59 18.27 2.14 -12.16
C ILE A 59 18.89 1.92 -13.52
N THR A 60 20.23 1.88 -13.54
CA THR A 60 20.98 1.49 -14.73
C THR A 60 21.73 0.21 -14.42
N THR A 61 21.33 -0.89 -15.04
CA THR A 61 22.00 -2.18 -14.89
C THR A 61 22.79 -2.52 -16.16
N THR A 62 23.85 -3.31 -16.03
CA THR A 62 24.60 -3.82 -17.18
C THR A 62 24.21 -5.28 -17.39
N ASN A 63 23.67 -5.59 -18.57
CA ASN A 63 23.32 -6.96 -18.91
C ASN A 63 24.57 -7.83 -19.18
N VAL A 64 24.37 -9.14 -19.36
CA VAL A 64 25.43 -10.13 -19.60
C VAL A 64 26.25 -9.86 -20.87
N TRP A 65 25.78 -8.99 -21.75
CA TRP A 65 26.43 -8.58 -22.99
C TRP A 65 27.21 -7.27 -22.85
N GLY A 66 27.31 -6.72 -21.61
CA GLY A 66 27.99 -5.45 -21.33
C GLY A 66 27.19 -4.20 -21.75
N MET A 67 25.91 -4.33 -22.13
CA MET A 67 25.06 -3.20 -22.50
C MET A 67 24.35 -2.66 -21.26
N GLN A 68 24.28 -1.34 -21.14
CA GLN A 68 23.49 -0.69 -20.13
C GLN A 68 22.00 -0.83 -20.44
N VAL A 69 21.24 -1.30 -19.48
CA VAL A 69 19.79 -1.43 -19.52
C VAL A 69 19.21 -0.54 -18.42
N GLN A 70 18.31 0.34 -18.80
CA GLN A 70 17.57 1.13 -17.85
C GLN A 70 16.39 0.31 -17.31
N GLY A 71 16.15 0.41 -16.02
CA GLY A 71 15.02 -0.15 -15.30
C GLY A 71 14.54 0.86 -14.27
N SER A 72 13.50 0.50 -13.56
CA SER A 72 13.04 1.27 -12.40
C SER A 72 12.61 0.34 -11.28
N VAL A 73 12.84 0.79 -10.05
CA VAL A 73 12.29 0.20 -8.84
C VAL A 73 11.17 1.10 -8.38
N SER A 74 9.99 0.54 -8.17
CA SER A 74 8.85 1.26 -7.65
C SER A 74 8.56 0.83 -6.22
N GLY A 75 8.24 1.79 -5.38
CA GLY A 75 7.93 1.55 -3.98
C GLY A 75 6.92 2.55 -3.43
N THR A 76 6.73 2.48 -2.13
CA THR A 76 5.81 3.35 -1.39
C THR A 76 6.57 4.09 -0.31
N GLY A 77 6.17 5.34 -0.07
CA GLY A 77 6.58 6.12 1.08
C GLY A 77 5.38 6.81 1.72
N PHE A 78 5.61 7.50 2.81
CA PHE A 78 4.60 8.36 3.40
C PHE A 78 5.22 9.65 3.96
N VAL A 79 4.43 10.71 3.90
CA VAL A 79 4.83 12.05 4.33
C VAL A 79 4.94 12.08 5.85
N ILE A 80 6.07 12.55 6.37
CA ILE A 80 6.31 12.70 7.82
C ILE A 80 6.40 14.15 8.28
N SER A 81 6.41 15.11 7.34
CA SER A 81 6.37 16.54 7.67
C SER A 81 5.69 17.35 6.58
N GLU A 82 5.11 18.47 6.96
CA GLU A 82 4.38 19.38 6.04
C GLU A 82 5.27 20.02 4.97
N ASP A 83 6.57 20.03 5.17
CA ASP A 83 7.57 20.62 4.26
C ASP A 83 8.23 19.59 3.33
N GLY A 84 7.73 18.33 3.27
CA GLY A 84 8.07 17.37 2.24
C GLY A 84 9.10 16.30 2.62
N TYR A 85 9.33 16.04 3.91
CA TYR A 85 10.07 14.83 4.30
C TYR A 85 9.17 13.60 4.20
N ILE A 86 9.72 12.54 3.63
CA ILE A 86 9.04 11.28 3.33
C ILE A 86 9.86 10.13 3.89
N LEU A 87 9.19 9.21 4.58
CA LEU A 87 9.78 7.96 5.05
C LEU A 87 9.47 6.85 4.05
N THR A 88 10.48 6.04 3.74
CA THR A 88 10.37 4.88 2.84
C THR A 88 11.37 3.79 3.26
N ASN A 89 11.41 2.69 2.53
CA ASN A 89 12.40 1.64 2.73
C ASN A 89 13.70 1.96 1.99
N TYR A 90 14.85 1.53 2.58
CA TYR A 90 16.15 1.73 1.96
C TYR A 90 16.28 1.00 0.62
N HIS A 91 15.80 -0.24 0.53
CA HIS A 91 15.87 -1.02 -0.72
C HIS A 91 15.15 -0.35 -1.89
N VAL A 92 14.16 0.53 -1.66
CA VAL A 92 13.47 1.29 -2.72
C VAL A 92 14.39 2.31 -3.38
N ILE A 93 15.35 2.89 -2.63
CA ILE A 93 16.20 3.97 -3.11
C ILE A 93 17.67 3.55 -3.29
N GLU A 94 18.05 2.35 -2.88
CA GLU A 94 19.45 1.91 -2.78
C GLU A 94 20.19 2.02 -4.11
N ASP A 95 19.62 1.44 -5.18
CA ASP A 95 20.27 1.41 -6.48
C ASP A 95 20.39 2.82 -7.08
N ALA A 96 19.34 3.64 -6.98
CA ALA A 96 19.37 5.01 -7.45
C ALA A 96 20.39 5.85 -6.66
N TYR A 97 20.45 5.67 -5.34
CA TYR A 97 21.43 6.34 -4.50
C TYR A 97 22.87 5.96 -4.87
N ASN A 98 23.15 4.66 -5.06
CA ASN A 98 24.49 4.15 -5.38
C ASN A 98 24.95 4.57 -6.79
N THR A 99 24.04 4.74 -7.73
CA THR A 99 24.31 5.14 -9.12
C THR A 99 24.14 6.64 -9.37
N ASN A 100 23.74 7.40 -8.35
CA ASN A 100 23.38 8.82 -8.46
C ASN A 100 22.31 9.06 -9.54
N SER A 101 21.35 8.14 -9.62
CA SER A 101 20.20 8.23 -10.53
C SER A 101 19.04 8.98 -9.88
N PRO A 102 18.13 9.55 -10.68
CA PRO A 102 16.98 10.26 -10.14
C PRO A 102 16.05 9.37 -9.31
N ILE A 103 15.52 9.94 -8.23
CA ILE A 103 14.42 9.40 -7.45
C ILE A 103 13.25 10.35 -7.63
N THR A 104 12.10 9.84 -8.04
CA THR A 104 10.89 10.63 -8.23
C THR A 104 9.78 10.19 -7.29
N VAL A 105 8.98 11.14 -6.86
CA VAL A 105 7.85 10.95 -5.94
C VAL A 105 6.60 11.48 -6.61
N MET A 106 5.51 10.71 -6.52
CA MET A 106 4.20 11.10 -7.04
C MET A 106 3.12 10.93 -5.98
N PHE A 107 2.15 11.85 -6.00
CA PHE A 107 0.93 11.73 -5.22
C PHE A 107 -0.19 11.13 -6.07
N SER A 108 -1.17 10.53 -5.41
CA SER A 108 -2.41 10.11 -6.07
C SER A 108 -3.13 11.30 -6.70
N SER A 109 -3.72 11.11 -7.87
CA SER A 109 -4.58 12.11 -8.53
C SER A 109 -5.80 12.51 -7.68
N GLU A 110 -6.18 11.68 -6.73
CA GLU A 110 -7.29 11.94 -5.80
C GLU A 110 -6.84 12.59 -4.48
N SER A 111 -5.54 12.81 -4.28
CA SER A 111 -4.98 13.43 -3.06
C SER A 111 -5.37 14.90 -2.90
N GLY A 112 -5.64 15.57 -4.01
CA GLY A 112 -5.83 17.02 -4.07
C GLY A 112 -4.53 17.83 -4.15
N TYR A 113 -3.37 17.16 -4.23
CA TYR A 113 -2.07 17.77 -4.50
C TYR A 113 -1.74 17.77 -5.99
N ASP A 114 -0.67 18.47 -6.36
CA ASP A 114 -0.12 18.42 -7.70
C ASP A 114 0.34 16.98 -8.01
N THR A 115 -0.05 16.47 -9.16
CA THR A 115 0.29 15.12 -9.63
C THR A 115 1.57 15.09 -10.47
N THR A 116 2.27 16.22 -10.59
CA THR A 116 3.60 16.22 -11.20
C THR A 116 4.57 15.39 -10.35
N GLU A 117 5.51 14.77 -11.03
CA GLU A 117 6.58 14.06 -10.35
C GLU A 117 7.52 15.06 -9.66
N TYR A 118 7.78 14.84 -8.38
CA TYR A 118 8.76 15.60 -7.61
C TYR A 118 10.08 14.86 -7.62
N THR A 119 11.17 15.55 -7.94
CA THR A 119 12.51 15.00 -7.71
C THR A 119 12.79 15.00 -6.21
N ALA A 120 13.28 13.86 -5.70
CA ALA A 120 13.61 13.70 -4.29
C ALA A 120 15.11 13.67 -4.05
N GLU A 121 15.53 14.25 -2.92
CA GLU A 121 16.87 14.18 -2.36
C GLU A 121 16.92 13.19 -1.22
N VAL A 122 17.97 12.35 -1.16
CA VAL A 122 18.16 11.41 -0.04
C VAL A 122 18.77 12.16 1.14
N ILE A 123 18.04 12.23 2.24
CA ILE A 123 18.49 12.90 3.48
C ILE A 123 19.30 11.96 4.36
N GLY A 124 18.90 10.70 4.44
CA GLY A 124 19.60 9.69 5.21
C GLY A 124 18.90 8.33 5.17
N PHE A 125 19.63 7.32 5.60
CA PHE A 125 19.10 5.94 5.64
C PHE A 125 19.81 5.09 6.69
N GLU A 126 19.16 3.99 7.06
CA GLU A 126 19.72 2.93 7.90
C GLU A 126 19.42 1.58 7.24
N ARG A 127 20.49 0.88 6.80
CA ARG A 127 20.41 -0.34 5.98
C ARG A 127 19.87 -1.54 6.73
N ASN A 128 20.31 -1.72 7.99
CA ASN A 128 19.97 -2.91 8.76
C ASN A 128 18.47 -2.97 9.10
N ASN A 129 17.82 -1.80 9.23
CA ASN A 129 16.40 -1.70 9.49
C ASN A 129 15.59 -1.37 8.23
N ASP A 130 16.27 -1.30 7.07
CA ASP A 130 15.65 -1.00 5.79
C ASP A 130 14.80 0.28 5.81
N VAL A 131 15.35 1.38 6.34
CA VAL A 131 14.65 2.67 6.47
C VAL A 131 15.44 3.75 5.74
N ALA A 132 14.73 4.63 5.04
CA ALA A 132 15.28 5.81 4.39
C ALA A 132 14.36 7.02 4.54
N VAL A 133 14.95 8.21 4.56
CA VAL A 133 14.28 9.50 4.52
C VAL A 133 14.70 10.23 3.25
N ILE A 134 13.72 10.63 2.46
CA ILE A 134 13.91 11.47 1.28
C ILE A 134 13.15 12.78 1.44
N LYS A 135 13.51 13.79 0.65
CA LYS A 135 12.94 15.14 0.72
C LYS A 135 12.53 15.60 -0.68
N ILE A 136 11.33 16.12 -0.80
CA ILE A 136 10.84 16.81 -2.01
C ILE A 136 10.65 18.30 -1.73
N ASP A 137 10.71 19.12 -2.77
CA ASP A 137 10.41 20.57 -2.68
C ASP A 137 8.89 20.79 -2.78
N ALA A 138 8.20 20.53 -1.68
CA ALA A 138 6.76 20.74 -1.53
C ALA A 138 6.44 21.24 -0.12
N THR A 139 5.34 21.95 0.03
CA THR A 139 4.88 22.51 1.30
C THR A 139 3.38 22.35 1.47
N GLY A 140 2.90 22.41 2.71
CA GLY A 140 1.47 22.27 3.03
C GLY A 140 0.96 20.84 2.89
N LEU A 141 1.86 19.86 2.98
CA LEU A 141 1.51 18.44 2.92
C LEU A 141 0.88 17.95 4.21
N SER A 142 0.08 16.92 4.12
CA SER A 142 -0.51 16.24 5.28
C SER A 142 0.48 15.19 5.81
N ALA A 143 1.12 15.49 6.93
CA ALA A 143 2.00 14.54 7.59
C ALA A 143 1.22 13.42 8.28
N ALA A 144 1.72 12.18 8.20
CA ALA A 144 1.18 11.05 8.93
C ALA A 144 1.52 11.15 10.42
N THR A 145 0.57 10.77 11.26
CA THR A 145 0.82 10.65 12.70
C THR A 145 1.40 9.27 13.00
N LEU A 146 2.58 9.23 13.59
CA LEU A 146 3.21 7.98 13.98
C LEU A 146 2.56 7.44 15.26
N GLY A 147 2.16 6.17 15.22
CA GLY A 147 1.67 5.43 16.38
C GLY A 147 2.77 4.63 17.07
N SER A 148 2.39 3.92 18.12
CA SER A 148 3.27 2.99 18.83
C SER A 148 2.82 1.55 18.63
N SER A 149 3.73 0.67 18.25
CA SER A 149 3.44 -0.77 18.12
C SER A 149 3.05 -1.41 19.44
N SER A 150 3.49 -0.84 20.58
CA SER A 150 3.12 -1.31 21.93
C SER A 150 1.66 -1.07 22.30
N ASP A 151 0.96 -0.22 21.55
CA ASP A 151 -0.44 0.12 21.80
C ASP A 151 -1.40 -0.82 21.05
N LEU A 152 -0.87 -1.65 20.14
CA LEU A 152 -1.66 -2.56 19.33
C LEU A 152 -2.11 -3.80 20.12
N LEU A 153 -3.33 -4.24 19.86
CA LEU A 153 -3.90 -5.47 20.42
C LEU A 153 -4.26 -6.47 19.32
N VAL A 154 -4.21 -7.76 19.66
CA VAL A 154 -4.72 -8.80 18.76
C VAL A 154 -6.21 -8.61 18.56
N GLY A 155 -6.64 -8.54 17.31
CA GLY A 155 -8.01 -8.24 16.93
C GLY A 155 -8.24 -6.82 16.40
N ASP A 156 -7.28 -5.90 16.60
CA ASP A 156 -7.39 -4.54 16.06
C ASP A 156 -7.46 -4.56 14.53
N THR A 157 -8.39 -3.80 13.97
CA THR A 157 -8.51 -3.62 12.53
C THR A 157 -7.41 -2.68 12.03
N VAL A 158 -6.72 -3.10 10.98
CA VAL A 158 -5.65 -2.34 10.35
C VAL A 158 -5.84 -2.24 8.85
N TYR A 159 -5.30 -1.20 8.26
CA TYR A 159 -5.30 -0.98 6.81
C TYR A 159 -3.86 -0.83 6.33
N ALA A 160 -3.52 -1.53 5.25
CA ALA A 160 -2.27 -1.31 4.53
C ALA A 160 -2.59 -0.53 3.25
N VAL A 161 -1.85 0.56 3.03
CA VAL A 161 -1.98 1.39 1.83
C VAL A 161 -0.61 1.50 1.18
N GLY A 162 -0.56 1.32 -0.13
CA GLY A 162 0.68 1.37 -0.87
C GLY A 162 0.46 1.54 -2.37
N ASN A 163 1.56 1.72 -3.09
CA ASN A 163 1.63 1.74 -4.54
C ASN A 163 2.52 0.57 -5.02
N PRO A 164 2.07 -0.68 -4.85
CA PRO A 164 2.88 -1.83 -5.20
C PRO A 164 3.11 -1.88 -6.71
N LEU A 165 4.38 -2.07 -7.10
CA LEU A 165 4.84 -2.25 -8.47
C LEU A 165 4.62 -1.03 -9.40
N GLY A 166 4.20 0.13 -8.89
CA GLY A 166 3.92 1.31 -9.70
C GLY A 166 2.71 1.19 -10.65
N GLU A 167 2.08 0.03 -10.71
CA GLU A 167 0.95 -0.25 -11.61
C GLU A 167 -0.42 -0.21 -10.90
N LEU A 168 -0.43 -0.44 -9.59
CA LEU A 168 -1.64 -0.46 -8.77
C LEU A 168 -1.64 0.77 -7.85
N GLU A 169 -1.96 1.92 -8.42
CA GLU A 169 -1.94 3.19 -7.70
C GLU A 169 -2.75 3.11 -6.40
N PHE A 170 -2.05 3.35 -5.29
CA PHE A 170 -2.62 3.59 -3.96
C PHE A 170 -3.68 2.57 -3.50
N THR A 171 -3.38 1.28 -3.67
CA THR A 171 -4.29 0.21 -3.23
C THR A 171 -4.36 0.15 -1.71
N MET A 172 -5.58 0.04 -1.16
CA MET A 172 -5.81 -0.21 0.26
C MET A 172 -6.33 -1.62 0.48
N THR A 173 -5.75 -2.32 1.43
CA THR A 173 -6.22 -3.61 1.94
C THR A 173 -6.51 -3.50 3.43
N SER A 174 -7.44 -4.33 3.93
CA SER A 174 -7.78 -4.38 5.35
C SER A 174 -7.47 -5.74 5.94
N GLY A 175 -7.16 -5.74 7.21
CA GLY A 175 -6.90 -6.95 7.99
C GLY A 175 -7.03 -6.68 9.48
N MET A 176 -6.55 -7.62 10.28
CA MET A 176 -6.48 -7.47 11.72
C MET A 176 -5.11 -7.91 12.26
N ILE A 177 -4.72 -7.37 13.36
CA ILE A 177 -3.56 -7.84 14.10
C ILE A 177 -3.85 -9.25 14.60
N SER A 178 -3.15 -10.24 14.05
CA SER A 178 -3.36 -11.66 14.38
C SER A 178 -2.44 -12.15 15.49
N ALA A 179 -1.30 -11.51 15.67
CA ALA A 179 -0.32 -11.82 16.71
C ALA A 179 0.62 -10.61 16.92
N LEU A 180 1.22 -10.53 18.10
CA LEU A 180 2.25 -9.56 18.46
C LEU A 180 3.57 -10.29 18.76
N ASP A 181 4.68 -9.55 18.72
CA ASP A 181 6.02 -9.98 19.14
C ASP A 181 6.51 -11.27 18.48
N ARG A 182 6.18 -11.50 17.21
CA ARG A 182 6.71 -12.63 16.44
C ARG A 182 7.99 -12.24 15.72
N THR A 183 9.04 -13.03 15.93
CA THR A 183 10.26 -12.94 15.12
C THR A 183 9.97 -13.47 13.72
N ILE A 184 10.23 -12.64 12.70
CA ILE A 184 10.16 -13.02 11.29
C ILE A 184 11.60 -13.17 10.81
N THR A 185 11.92 -14.31 10.20
CA THR A 185 13.19 -14.48 9.47
C THR A 185 12.87 -14.30 8.00
N THR A 186 13.40 -13.23 7.40
CA THR A 186 13.40 -13.06 5.95
C THR A 186 14.61 -13.76 5.38
N SER A 187 14.44 -14.63 4.40
CA SER A 187 15.55 -15.14 3.59
C SER A 187 15.82 -14.11 2.49
N ASP A 188 17.03 -13.62 2.44
CA ASP A 188 17.56 -12.87 1.31
C ASP A 188 17.63 -13.76 0.06
#